data_648a2308fda676dcc3ee6df56742588c
#
_entry.id   648a2308fda676dcc3ee6df56742588c
#
_cell.length_a   1.000
_cell.length_b   1.000
_cell.length_c   1.000
_cell.angle_alpha   90.00
_cell.angle_beta   90.00
_cell.angle_gamma   90.00
#
_symmetry.space_group_name_H-M   'P 1'
#
loop_
_entity.id
_entity.type
_entity.pdbx_description
1 polymer ?
#
loop_
_entity_poly.entity_id
_entity_poly.type
_entity_poly.pdbx_seq_one_letter_code
_entity_poly.pdbx_strand_id
1 'polypeptide(L)'
;MFVMTVDQRGSRRDVDRVDPILREFADAPLLRPFERTAGDEVQAVAERADVVVDLALELATRGYWSVGIGVGPVESPLPASTRAGRGQAFEAARDAVDRAKNLPGSVAVTGPDAPSAADAETALMLVSVLVSRRSEPGREAVAAMREGLTQAEAAERLGISKQAISQRLAVAGWQAECAGRTLALRLLQEAAR
;
A
#
# COMPACT_ATOMS: atom_id res chain seq x y z
N MET A 1 -0.73 -15.78 5.12
CA MET A 1 -0.93 -14.57 5.94
C MET A 1 -0.01 -13.47 5.44
N PHE A 2 -0.41 -12.22 5.66
CA PHE A 2 0.41 -11.04 5.33
C PHE A 2 0.62 -10.21 6.59
N VAL A 3 1.84 -9.77 6.82
CA VAL A 3 2.17 -8.77 7.84
C VAL A 3 2.65 -7.52 7.11
N MET A 4 2.11 -6.38 7.47
CA MET A 4 2.59 -5.09 6.97
C MET A 4 3.37 -4.40 8.07
N THR A 5 4.59 -3.98 7.77
CA THR A 5 5.38 -3.07 8.60
C THR A 5 5.53 -1.76 7.84
N VAL A 6 5.18 -0.66 8.47
CA VAL A 6 5.20 0.67 7.85
C VAL A 6 6.01 1.61 8.73
N ASP A 7 7.01 2.24 8.15
CA ASP A 7 7.98 3.11 8.84
C ASP A 7 7.93 4.53 8.26
N GLN A 8 7.89 5.53 9.14
CA GLN A 8 7.85 6.93 8.71
C GLN A 8 9.23 7.41 8.29
N ARG A 9 9.33 7.85 7.05
CA ARG A 9 10.58 8.40 6.50
C ARG A 9 10.88 9.77 7.10
N GLY A 10 12.12 9.93 7.58
CA GLY A 10 12.58 11.23 8.09
C GLY A 10 11.96 11.69 9.41
N SER A 11 11.37 10.81 10.18
CA SER A 11 10.64 11.08 11.44
C SER A 11 11.40 11.97 12.43
N ARG A 12 12.74 11.87 12.47
CA ARG A 12 13.57 12.72 13.34
C ARG A 12 13.52 14.22 13.00
N ARG A 13 13.01 14.59 11.82
CA ARG A 13 12.97 15.97 11.28
C ARG A 13 11.56 16.39 10.87
N ASP A 14 10.59 15.51 11.01
CA ASP A 14 9.18 15.73 10.61
C ASP A 14 8.25 15.51 11.81
N VAL A 15 6.99 15.92 11.67
CA VAL A 15 5.96 15.68 12.67
C VAL A 15 5.62 14.19 12.75
N ASP A 16 5.21 13.71 13.91
CA ASP A 16 4.70 12.34 14.09
C ASP A 16 3.40 12.17 13.28
N ARG A 17 3.44 11.24 12.32
CA ARG A 17 2.31 10.91 11.44
C ARG A 17 1.65 9.57 11.79
N VAL A 18 2.12 8.90 12.84
CA VAL A 18 1.61 7.57 13.21
C VAL A 18 0.18 7.65 13.73
N ASP A 19 -0.11 8.51 14.70
CA ASP A 19 -1.47 8.62 15.25
C ASP A 19 -2.54 8.99 14.22
N PRO A 20 -2.26 9.88 13.24
CA PRO A 20 -3.17 10.10 12.12
C PRO A 20 -3.52 8.83 11.34
N ILE A 21 -2.53 8.02 10.94
CA ILE A 21 -2.82 6.81 10.15
C ILE A 21 -3.49 5.71 10.98
N LEU A 22 -3.20 5.60 12.28
CA LEU A 22 -3.90 4.64 13.15
C LEU A 22 -5.41 4.93 13.20
N ARG A 23 -5.79 6.21 13.26
CA ARG A 23 -7.20 6.62 13.25
C ARG A 23 -7.83 6.44 11.87
N GLU A 24 -7.12 6.79 10.81
CA GLU A 24 -7.61 6.69 9.44
C GLU A 24 -7.91 5.25 9.03
N PHE A 25 -7.03 4.32 9.41
CA PHE A 25 -7.18 2.90 9.07
C PHE A 25 -7.75 2.05 10.19
N ALA A 26 -8.40 2.65 11.20
CA ALA A 26 -8.99 1.92 12.32
C ALA A 26 -10.04 0.87 11.88
N ASP A 27 -10.82 1.20 10.85
CA ASP A 27 -11.88 0.34 10.30
C ASP A 27 -11.42 -0.45 9.05
N ALA A 28 -10.13 -0.45 8.73
CA ALA A 28 -9.62 -1.25 7.63
C ALA A 28 -9.87 -2.75 7.88
N PRO A 29 -10.23 -3.54 6.85
CA PRO A 29 -10.58 -4.97 7.01
C PRO A 29 -9.34 -5.84 7.23
N LEU A 30 -8.64 -5.58 8.32
CA LEU A 30 -7.44 -6.26 8.78
C LEU A 30 -7.77 -7.33 9.82
N LEU A 31 -7.01 -8.41 9.87
CA LEU A 31 -7.13 -9.42 10.93
C LEU A 31 -6.67 -8.86 12.28
N ARG A 32 -5.61 -8.05 12.25
CA ARG A 32 -5.17 -7.21 13.38
C ARG A 32 -4.91 -5.81 12.84
N PRO A 33 -5.48 -4.78 13.48
CA PRO A 33 -5.34 -3.39 13.04
C PRO A 33 -3.89 -2.93 13.11
N PHE A 34 -3.61 -1.80 12.47
CA PHE A 34 -2.35 -1.12 12.67
C PHE A 34 -2.15 -0.76 14.14
N GLU A 35 -1.00 -1.11 14.67
CA GLU A 35 -0.57 -0.82 16.03
C GLU A 35 0.86 -0.29 16.00
N ARG A 36 1.15 0.75 16.77
CA ARG A 36 2.50 1.29 16.90
C ARG A 36 3.38 0.26 17.62
N THR A 37 4.50 -0.10 17.02
CA THR A 37 5.47 -1.06 17.58
C THR A 37 6.59 -0.35 18.34
N ALA A 38 7.33 0.52 17.66
CA ALA A 38 8.41 1.29 18.25
C ALA A 38 8.58 2.61 17.48
N GLY A 39 8.66 3.73 18.20
CA GLY A 39 8.94 5.03 17.61
C GLY A 39 7.91 5.42 16.54
N ASP A 40 8.34 5.38 15.29
CA ASP A 40 7.62 5.78 14.09
C ASP A 40 7.16 4.60 13.19
N GLU A 41 7.25 3.37 13.73
CA GLU A 41 6.85 2.15 13.05
C GLU A 41 5.47 1.68 13.49
N VAL A 42 4.66 1.20 12.54
CA VAL A 42 3.40 0.51 12.79
C VAL A 42 3.35 -0.84 12.09
N GLN A 43 2.64 -1.80 12.67
CA GLN A 43 2.41 -3.12 12.08
C GLN A 43 0.93 -3.48 12.06
N ALA A 44 0.54 -4.25 11.04
CA ALA A 44 -0.80 -4.83 10.88
C ALA A 44 -0.71 -6.26 10.35
N VAL A 45 -1.76 -7.06 10.57
CA VAL A 45 -1.88 -8.40 10.00
C VAL A 45 -3.13 -8.47 9.13
N ALA A 46 -2.97 -9.02 7.92
CA ALA A 46 -4.05 -9.20 6.96
C ALA A 46 -4.09 -10.65 6.43
N GLU A 47 -5.28 -11.09 6.09
CA GLU A 47 -5.51 -12.35 5.37
C GLU A 47 -5.68 -12.11 3.87
N ARG A 48 -6.19 -10.95 3.52
CA ARG A 48 -6.61 -10.58 2.16
C ARG A 48 -5.52 -9.78 1.45
N ALA A 49 -5.05 -10.33 0.32
CA ALA A 49 -4.02 -9.67 -0.50
C ALA A 49 -4.51 -8.36 -1.16
N ASP A 50 -5.80 -8.24 -1.50
CA ASP A 50 -6.38 -7.01 -2.05
C ASP A 50 -6.28 -5.86 -1.05
N VAL A 51 -6.60 -6.10 0.22
CA VAL A 51 -6.45 -5.12 1.31
C VAL A 51 -4.99 -4.68 1.45
N VAL A 52 -4.05 -5.64 1.37
CA VAL A 52 -2.60 -5.35 1.47
C VAL A 52 -2.14 -4.48 0.30
N VAL A 53 -2.55 -4.80 -0.94
CA VAL A 53 -2.21 -4.00 -2.14
C VAL A 53 -2.75 -2.58 -2.02
N ASP A 54 -4.01 -2.42 -1.60
CA ASP A 54 -4.63 -1.10 -1.48
C ASP A 54 -3.94 -0.25 -0.42
N LEU A 55 -3.74 -0.78 0.79
CA LEU A 55 -3.08 -0.07 1.87
C LEU A 55 -1.60 0.23 1.56
N ALA A 56 -0.87 -0.72 0.96
CA ALA A 56 0.52 -0.51 0.61
C ALA A 56 0.69 0.63 -0.41
N LEU A 57 -0.12 0.64 -1.47
CA LEU A 57 -0.07 1.69 -2.48
C LEU A 57 -0.55 3.04 -1.94
N GLU A 58 -1.58 3.04 -1.10
CA GLU A 58 -2.06 4.26 -0.45
C GLU A 58 -0.95 4.89 0.40
N LEU A 59 -0.33 4.12 1.28
CA LEU A 59 0.73 4.61 2.17
C LEU A 59 1.99 5.01 1.41
N ALA A 60 2.48 4.17 0.52
CA ALA A 60 3.72 4.42 -0.22
C ALA A 60 3.65 5.69 -1.09
N THR A 61 2.49 5.95 -1.71
CA THR A 61 2.32 7.10 -2.61
C THR A 61 2.20 8.44 -1.89
N ARG A 62 2.02 8.45 -0.57
CA ARG A 62 2.05 9.66 0.25
C ARG A 62 3.45 10.26 0.37
N GLY A 63 4.51 9.50 0.05
CA GLY A 63 5.90 9.97 -0.03
C GLY A 63 6.66 10.01 1.29
N TYR A 64 6.01 9.80 2.42
CA TYR A 64 6.64 9.80 3.75
C TYR A 64 6.53 8.46 4.50
N TRP A 65 6.12 7.40 3.81
CA TRP A 65 6.09 6.05 4.35
C TRP A 65 6.94 5.09 3.53
N SER A 66 7.60 4.17 4.22
CA SER A 66 8.17 2.95 3.63
C SER A 66 7.33 1.77 4.08
N VAL A 67 6.95 0.90 3.15
CA VAL A 67 6.04 -0.22 3.40
C VAL A 67 6.72 -1.53 3.12
N GLY A 68 6.86 -2.36 4.14
CA GLY A 68 7.32 -3.73 4.03
C GLY A 68 6.14 -4.70 4.15
N ILE A 69 6.05 -5.65 3.23
CA ILE A 69 5.06 -6.72 3.23
C ILE A 69 5.78 -8.04 3.46
N GLY A 70 5.49 -8.67 4.57
CA GLY A 70 5.95 -10.03 4.89
C GLY A 70 4.87 -11.05 4.57
N VAL A 71 5.24 -12.07 3.81
CA VAL A 71 4.37 -13.19 3.44
C VAL A 71 4.83 -14.44 4.18
N GLY A 72 3.90 -15.21 4.74
CA GLY A 72 4.23 -16.46 5.41
C GLY A 72 3.30 -16.83 6.57
N PRO A 73 3.64 -17.86 7.32
CA PRO A 73 2.91 -18.24 8.52
C PRO A 73 3.14 -17.24 9.66
N VAL A 74 2.11 -17.12 10.51
CA VAL A 74 2.17 -16.45 11.81
C VAL A 74 1.96 -17.48 12.90
N GLU A 75 2.53 -17.24 14.09
CA GLU A 75 2.31 -18.14 15.24
C GLU A 75 0.84 -18.09 15.69
N SER A 76 0.29 -19.26 16.01
CA SER A 76 -1.10 -19.41 16.46
C SER A 76 -1.12 -19.88 17.94
N PRO A 77 -2.05 -19.36 18.76
CA PRO A 77 -3.07 -18.35 18.44
C PRO A 77 -2.44 -16.95 18.27
N LEU A 78 -2.93 -16.21 17.24
CA LEU A 78 -2.47 -14.84 17.00
C LEU A 78 -2.95 -13.93 18.16
N PRO A 79 -2.04 -13.26 18.88
CA PRO A 79 -2.39 -12.42 20.01
C PRO A 79 -3.32 -11.26 19.60
N ALA A 80 -4.04 -10.68 20.58
CA ALA A 80 -4.91 -9.55 20.33
C ALA A 80 -4.13 -8.30 19.90
N SER A 81 -2.96 -8.07 20.49
CA SER A 81 -2.04 -6.99 20.13
C SER A 81 -1.17 -7.40 18.93
N THR A 82 -1.19 -6.61 17.89
CA THR A 82 -0.38 -6.85 16.66
C THR A 82 1.11 -6.90 16.96
N ARG A 83 1.61 -5.99 17.82
CA ARG A 83 3.03 -5.92 18.18
C ARG A 83 3.54 -7.13 18.98
N ALA A 84 2.63 -7.91 19.56
CA ALA A 84 2.97 -9.15 20.27
C ALA A 84 3.00 -10.35 19.31
N GLY A 85 2.57 -10.19 18.07
CA GLY A 85 2.58 -11.21 17.04
C GLY A 85 4.00 -11.66 16.69
N ARG A 86 4.11 -12.94 16.30
CA ARG A 86 5.37 -13.57 15.91
C ARG A 86 5.17 -14.50 14.71
N GLY A 87 6.27 -14.93 14.13
CA GLY A 87 6.32 -15.87 13.01
C GLY A 87 7.02 -15.30 11.79
N GLN A 88 7.23 -16.16 10.80
CA GLN A 88 8.02 -15.81 9.62
C GLN A 88 7.51 -14.57 8.87
N ALA A 89 6.19 -14.38 8.81
CA ALA A 89 5.63 -13.19 8.15
C ALA A 89 6.03 -11.88 8.86
N PHE A 90 6.18 -11.89 10.20
CA PHE A 90 6.63 -10.71 10.95
C PHE A 90 8.11 -10.39 10.69
N GLU A 91 8.96 -11.41 10.65
CA GLU A 91 10.39 -11.27 10.32
C GLU A 91 10.56 -10.79 8.89
N ALA A 92 9.84 -11.39 7.95
CA ALA A 92 9.82 -11.01 6.55
C ALA A 92 9.37 -9.56 6.34
N ALA A 93 8.36 -9.10 7.08
CA ALA A 93 7.87 -7.71 6.98
C ALA A 93 8.91 -6.69 7.46
N ARG A 94 9.69 -7.02 8.48
CA ARG A 94 10.80 -6.17 8.96
C ARG A 94 11.94 -6.10 7.94
N ASP A 95 12.35 -7.25 7.39
CA ASP A 95 13.33 -7.27 6.30
C ASP A 95 12.86 -6.44 5.11
N ALA A 96 11.60 -6.61 4.71
CA ALA A 96 11.01 -5.88 3.61
C ALA A 96 11.00 -4.36 3.86
N VAL A 97 10.57 -3.88 5.04
CA VAL A 97 10.50 -2.43 5.29
C VAL A 97 11.88 -1.78 5.27
N ASP A 98 12.90 -2.45 5.75
CA ASP A 98 14.28 -1.94 5.71
C ASP A 98 14.78 -1.80 4.26
N ARG A 99 14.44 -2.74 3.37
CA ARG A 99 14.71 -2.63 1.93
C ARG A 99 13.90 -1.51 1.27
N ALA A 100 12.60 -1.38 1.62
CA ALA A 100 11.69 -0.40 1.07
C ALA A 100 12.18 1.06 1.26
N LYS A 101 12.93 1.35 2.33
CA LYS A 101 13.53 2.68 2.59
C LYS A 101 14.41 3.18 1.44
N ASN A 102 15.02 2.26 0.69
CA ASN A 102 15.96 2.56 -0.39
C ASN A 102 15.41 2.25 -1.78
N LEU A 103 14.21 1.68 -1.90
CA LEU A 103 13.61 1.33 -3.18
C LEU A 103 12.79 2.48 -3.77
N PRO A 104 12.80 2.63 -5.10
CA PRO A 104 11.80 3.45 -5.79
C PRO A 104 10.40 2.95 -5.45
N GLY A 105 9.47 3.86 -5.17
CA GLY A 105 8.11 3.49 -4.81
C GLY A 105 7.89 3.08 -3.35
N SER A 106 8.98 2.96 -2.56
CA SER A 106 8.92 2.75 -1.10
C SER A 106 8.09 1.55 -0.64
N VAL A 107 8.04 0.48 -1.44
CA VAL A 107 7.38 -0.80 -1.13
C VAL A 107 8.35 -1.93 -1.38
N ALA A 108 8.38 -2.92 -0.48
CA ALA A 108 9.10 -4.18 -0.67
C ALA A 108 8.27 -5.37 -0.18
N VAL A 109 8.55 -6.55 -0.72
CA VAL A 109 7.88 -7.81 -0.36
C VAL A 109 8.93 -8.86 -0.04
N THR A 110 8.78 -9.54 1.08
CA THR A 110 9.61 -10.71 1.45
C THR A 110 8.68 -11.88 1.79
N GLY A 111 9.01 -13.04 1.29
CA GLY A 111 8.23 -14.26 1.52
C GLY A 111 9.08 -15.54 1.34
N PRO A 112 8.51 -16.72 1.62
CA PRO A 112 9.23 -17.99 1.56
C PRO A 112 9.64 -18.36 0.12
N ASP A 113 8.84 -18.00 -0.87
CA ASP A 113 9.18 -18.08 -2.28
C ASP A 113 9.74 -16.73 -2.76
N ALA A 114 11.06 -16.61 -2.75
CA ALA A 114 11.75 -15.39 -3.10
C ALA A 114 11.46 -14.89 -4.53
N PRO A 115 11.39 -15.74 -5.58
CA PRO A 115 10.98 -15.30 -6.92
C PRO A 115 9.58 -14.68 -6.96
N SER A 116 8.58 -15.35 -6.42
CA SER A 116 7.19 -14.83 -6.40
C SER A 116 7.08 -13.54 -5.57
N ALA A 117 7.81 -13.45 -4.46
CA ALA A 117 7.87 -12.22 -3.66
C ALA A 117 8.50 -11.07 -4.44
N ALA A 118 9.57 -11.33 -5.21
CA ALA A 118 10.24 -10.32 -6.05
C ALA A 118 9.34 -9.84 -7.20
N ASP A 119 8.55 -10.72 -7.80
CA ASP A 119 7.58 -10.35 -8.84
C ASP A 119 6.47 -9.46 -8.27
N ALA A 120 5.92 -9.81 -7.10
CA ALA A 120 4.93 -9.00 -6.40
C ALA A 120 5.49 -7.61 -6.01
N GLU A 121 6.72 -7.57 -5.48
CA GLU A 121 7.44 -6.33 -5.18
C GLU A 121 7.59 -5.45 -6.44
N THR A 122 8.02 -6.04 -7.55
CA THR A 122 8.22 -5.32 -8.81
C THR A 122 6.90 -4.70 -9.29
N ALA A 123 5.81 -5.44 -9.28
CA ALA A 123 4.51 -4.94 -9.69
C ALA A 123 4.03 -3.79 -8.79
N LEU A 124 4.13 -3.93 -7.47
CA LEU A 124 3.77 -2.88 -6.50
C LEU A 124 4.64 -1.63 -6.67
N MET A 125 5.96 -1.81 -6.83
CA MET A 125 6.90 -0.72 -7.05
C MET A 125 6.55 0.08 -8.31
N LEU A 126 6.30 -0.60 -9.44
CA LEU A 126 5.94 0.07 -10.69
C LEU A 126 4.64 0.88 -10.57
N VAL A 127 3.62 0.32 -9.92
CA VAL A 127 2.36 1.04 -9.66
C VAL A 127 2.59 2.22 -8.72
N SER A 128 3.35 2.04 -7.64
CA SER A 128 3.64 3.11 -6.69
C SER A 128 4.39 4.27 -7.35
N VAL A 129 5.40 3.98 -8.16
CA VAL A 129 6.15 5.00 -8.93
C VAL A 129 5.25 5.73 -9.92
N LEU A 130 4.35 5.02 -10.62
CA LEU A 130 3.36 5.61 -11.52
C LEU A 130 2.46 6.61 -10.78
N VAL A 131 1.89 6.18 -9.66
CA VAL A 131 0.91 6.96 -8.89
C VAL A 131 1.55 8.16 -8.20
N SER A 132 2.77 8.02 -7.65
CA SER A 132 3.47 9.10 -6.94
C SER A 132 3.81 10.31 -7.84
N ARG A 133 3.88 10.09 -9.16
CA ARG A 133 4.19 11.16 -10.14
C ARG A 133 2.98 11.97 -10.60
N ARG A 134 1.78 11.67 -10.11
CA ARG A 134 0.56 12.36 -10.52
C ARG A 134 0.57 13.83 -10.13
N SER A 135 0.14 14.66 -11.08
CA SER A 135 -0.20 16.06 -10.79
C SER A 135 -1.47 16.14 -9.93
N GLU A 136 -1.71 17.28 -9.28
CA GLU A 136 -2.92 17.52 -8.50
C GLU A 136 -4.20 17.27 -9.31
N PRO A 137 -4.36 17.84 -10.56
CA PRO A 137 -5.52 17.56 -11.37
C PRO A 137 -5.70 16.08 -11.73
N GLY A 138 -4.59 15.32 -11.84
CA GLY A 138 -4.62 13.88 -12.05
C GLY A 138 -5.10 13.11 -10.82
N ARG A 139 -4.68 13.55 -9.61
CA ARG A 139 -5.15 12.96 -8.34
C ARG A 139 -6.65 13.18 -8.15
N GLU A 140 -7.15 14.40 -8.38
CA GLU A 140 -8.58 14.72 -8.30
C GLU A 140 -9.41 13.84 -9.25
N ALA A 141 -8.97 13.72 -10.50
CA ALA A 141 -9.65 12.90 -11.49
C ALA A 141 -9.71 11.42 -11.08
N VAL A 142 -8.59 10.87 -10.61
CA VAL A 142 -8.53 9.47 -10.15
C VAL A 142 -9.34 9.26 -8.88
N ALA A 143 -9.34 10.21 -7.93
CA ALA A 143 -10.15 10.14 -6.73
C ALA A 143 -11.64 10.00 -7.07
N ALA A 144 -12.14 10.81 -8.00
CA ALA A 144 -13.52 10.72 -8.48
C ALA A 144 -13.87 9.35 -9.08
N MET A 145 -12.93 8.77 -9.87
CA MET A 145 -13.12 7.42 -10.42
C MET A 145 -13.14 6.33 -9.34
N ARG A 146 -12.31 6.45 -8.30
CA ARG A 146 -12.26 5.50 -7.17
C ARG A 146 -13.52 5.51 -6.32
N GLU A 147 -14.24 6.63 -6.27
CA GLU A 147 -15.56 6.72 -5.65
C GLU A 147 -16.68 6.06 -6.49
N GLY A 148 -16.34 5.49 -7.63
CA GLY A 148 -17.27 4.79 -8.52
C GLY A 148 -17.99 5.68 -9.52
N LEU A 149 -17.61 6.96 -9.65
CA LEU A 149 -18.20 7.85 -10.63
C LEU A 149 -17.79 7.46 -12.05
N THR A 150 -18.71 7.65 -13.00
CA THR A 150 -18.38 7.63 -14.43
C THR A 150 -17.53 8.86 -14.79
N GLN A 151 -16.84 8.82 -15.93
CA GLN A 151 -16.11 10.01 -16.41
C GLN A 151 -17.02 11.23 -16.62
N ALA A 152 -18.30 11.02 -16.98
CA ALA A 152 -19.25 12.12 -17.15
C ALA A 152 -19.58 12.78 -15.80
N GLU A 153 -19.89 11.99 -14.77
CA GLU A 153 -20.16 12.48 -13.42
C GLU A 153 -18.92 13.12 -12.78
N ALA A 154 -17.73 12.54 -13.00
CA ALA A 154 -16.48 13.10 -12.55
C ALA A 154 -16.18 14.47 -13.22
N ALA A 155 -16.45 14.59 -14.53
CA ALA A 155 -16.30 15.86 -15.24
C ALA A 155 -17.26 16.94 -14.70
N GLU A 156 -18.52 16.58 -14.46
CA GLU A 156 -19.52 17.50 -13.87
C GLU A 156 -19.09 17.94 -12.47
N ARG A 157 -18.72 17.00 -11.59
CA ARG A 157 -18.28 17.30 -10.23
C ARG A 157 -17.05 18.22 -10.17
N LEU A 158 -16.10 18.03 -11.09
CA LEU A 158 -14.87 18.81 -11.18
C LEU A 158 -15.03 20.12 -11.99
N GLY A 159 -16.20 20.38 -12.56
CA GLY A 159 -16.47 21.58 -13.37
C GLY A 159 -15.64 21.64 -14.66
N ILE A 160 -15.33 20.50 -15.29
CA ILE A 160 -14.51 20.41 -16.50
C ILE A 160 -15.22 19.67 -17.62
N SER A 161 -14.69 19.76 -18.85
CA SER A 161 -15.26 19.04 -20.00
C SER A 161 -14.98 17.54 -19.93
N LYS A 162 -15.81 16.73 -20.63
CA LYS A 162 -15.58 15.29 -20.81
C LYS A 162 -14.22 14.98 -21.44
N GLN A 163 -13.74 15.87 -22.29
CA GLN A 163 -12.44 15.74 -22.94
C GLN A 163 -11.30 15.98 -21.93
N ALA A 164 -11.46 16.97 -21.05
CA ALA A 164 -10.48 17.29 -20.01
C ALA A 164 -10.34 16.16 -18.98
N ILE A 165 -11.45 15.56 -18.52
CA ILE A 165 -11.37 14.43 -17.58
C ILE A 165 -10.69 13.22 -18.22
N SER A 166 -11.01 12.88 -19.47
CA SER A 166 -10.37 11.79 -20.20
C SER A 166 -8.86 12.02 -20.33
N GLN A 167 -8.44 13.23 -20.67
CA GLN A 167 -7.02 13.59 -20.76
C GLN A 167 -6.31 13.52 -19.39
N ARG A 168 -6.94 14.06 -18.33
CA ARG A 168 -6.39 13.98 -16.96
C ARG A 168 -6.18 12.54 -16.53
N LEU A 169 -7.14 11.64 -16.78
CA LEU A 169 -7.04 10.21 -16.45
C LEU A 169 -5.97 9.50 -17.26
N ALA A 170 -5.85 9.83 -18.56
CA ALA A 170 -4.82 9.26 -19.42
C ALA A 170 -3.41 9.64 -18.92
N VAL A 171 -3.16 10.92 -18.68
CA VAL A 171 -1.88 11.43 -18.16
C VAL A 171 -1.60 10.89 -16.74
N ALA A 172 -2.63 10.76 -15.91
CA ALA A 172 -2.53 10.16 -14.58
C ALA A 172 -2.27 8.64 -14.59
N GLY A 173 -2.32 7.99 -15.76
CA GLY A 173 -2.09 6.56 -15.89
C GLY A 173 -3.16 5.70 -15.22
N TRP A 174 -4.43 6.15 -15.19
CA TRP A 174 -5.51 5.46 -14.50
C TRP A 174 -5.69 4.01 -14.96
N GLN A 175 -5.71 3.75 -16.26
CA GLN A 175 -5.87 2.39 -16.80
C GLN A 175 -4.67 1.50 -16.45
N ALA A 176 -3.46 2.05 -16.52
CA ALA A 176 -2.24 1.32 -16.15
C ALA A 176 -2.21 0.99 -14.65
N GLU A 177 -2.69 1.90 -13.80
CA GLU A 177 -2.84 1.61 -12.37
C GLU A 177 -3.85 0.48 -12.13
N CYS A 178 -5.03 0.52 -12.74
CA CYS A 178 -6.04 -0.53 -12.55
C CYS A 178 -5.50 -1.91 -12.95
N ALA A 179 -4.85 -2.00 -14.12
CA ALA A 179 -4.23 -3.24 -14.57
C ALA A 179 -3.06 -3.67 -13.67
N GLY A 180 -2.23 -2.72 -13.25
CA GLY A 180 -1.09 -2.95 -12.35
C GLY A 180 -1.51 -3.43 -10.96
N ARG A 181 -2.58 -2.88 -10.38
CA ARG A 181 -3.16 -3.36 -9.10
C ARG A 181 -3.66 -4.81 -9.24
N THR A 182 -4.35 -5.13 -10.32
CA THR A 182 -4.81 -6.51 -10.60
C THR A 182 -3.62 -7.48 -10.72
N LEU A 183 -2.55 -7.06 -11.40
CA LEU A 183 -1.33 -7.86 -11.49
C LEU A 183 -0.66 -8.04 -10.13
N ALA A 184 -0.45 -6.96 -9.38
CA ALA A 184 0.15 -6.99 -8.05
C ALA A 184 -0.63 -7.89 -7.08
N LEU A 185 -1.97 -7.80 -7.10
CA LEU A 185 -2.84 -8.68 -6.32
C LEU A 185 -2.61 -10.16 -6.63
N ARG A 186 -2.60 -10.52 -7.91
CA ARG A 186 -2.38 -11.91 -8.34
C ARG A 186 -1.01 -12.41 -7.90
N LEU A 187 0.05 -11.62 -8.13
CA LEU A 187 1.41 -12.01 -7.77
C LEU A 187 1.60 -12.11 -6.25
N LEU A 188 0.99 -11.22 -5.48
CA LEU A 188 1.02 -11.29 -4.02
C LEU A 188 0.28 -12.53 -3.49
N GLN A 189 -0.82 -12.93 -4.14
CA GLN A 189 -1.51 -14.18 -3.83
C GLN A 189 -0.66 -15.41 -4.17
N GLU A 190 0.10 -15.37 -5.25
CA GLU A 190 1.04 -16.46 -5.64
C GLU A 190 2.16 -16.58 -4.61
N ALA A 191 2.75 -15.47 -4.16
CA ALA A 191 3.77 -15.46 -3.12
C ALA A 191 3.29 -16.02 -1.75
N ALA A 192 1.97 -16.10 -1.53
CA ALA A 192 1.36 -16.58 -0.30
C ALA A 192 0.94 -18.06 -0.31
N ARG A 193 1.17 -18.77 -1.42
CA ARG A 193 0.86 -20.21 -1.57
C ARG A 193 1.96 -21.08 -1.01
#